data_e1c49952cca7de2f350211fc969b5186
#
_entry.id   e1c49952cca7de2f350211fc969b5186
#
_cell.length_a   1.000
_cell.length_b   1.000
_cell.length_c   1.000
_cell.angle_alpha   90.00
_cell.angle_beta   90.00
_cell.angle_gamma   90.00
#
_symmetry.space_group_name_H-M   'P 1'
#
loop_
_entity.id
_entity.type
_entity.pdbx_description
1 polymer ?
#
loop_
_entity_poly.entity_id
_entity_poly.type
_entity_poly.pdbx_seq_one_letter_code
_entity_poly.pdbx_strand_id
1 'polypeptide(L)'
;MVLKKNRKPLFPILVALAAVVACVAVVLMFMGNSADSTTPTKHKIKAGETAEVNPLKGFFPFASDVDFPYSLEWFYLPVNAVEVDRGVYDWTSFEFRLNEVAGRGHQAVVRFYYDYPGEETGIPQYLIDDGLILRAYNEPDDLGGGGLCPDYTDENFRKSMQAFIAEFGKEYDGDPRIAYVTEGLLGFWGEWHNWPFDIDIADQKPDWTIPTEAYVEVYEAFDAAFDTTRLLVREPKEGIDNAKYDTGYHDDSFAYATLSFENGGQEWSYMSKVKNLGMENVWEYAPIGGEVYPPLQAEYFLEEYYNKKPNPETDPSQDMINRQDWMDCVEESHASFLVCDAINSYTDTTKENAIEAAKALGYDMQVTNA
;
A
#
# COMPACT_ATOMS: atom_id res chain seq x y z
N MET A 1 -79.69 -55.24 -31.48
CA MET A 1 -79.17 -53.97 -30.91
C MET A 1 -78.04 -54.38 -29.95
N VAL A 2 -76.77 -54.31 -30.46
CA VAL A 2 -75.59 -54.78 -29.75
C VAL A 2 -74.84 -53.56 -29.20
N LEU A 3 -74.79 -53.46 -27.89
CA LEU A 3 -74.04 -52.40 -27.20
C LEU A 3 -72.55 -52.64 -27.27
N LYS A 4 -71.80 -51.81 -28.00
CA LYS A 4 -70.33 -51.79 -27.99
C LYS A 4 -69.83 -51.14 -26.70
N LYS A 5 -69.10 -51.93 -25.90
CA LYS A 5 -68.46 -51.50 -24.67
C LYS A 5 -67.13 -50.86 -25.04
N ASN A 6 -67.02 -49.51 -24.99
CA ASN A 6 -65.85 -48.74 -25.19
C ASN A 6 -64.83 -48.96 -24.02
N ARG A 7 -63.82 -49.76 -24.21
CA ARG A 7 -62.69 -49.83 -23.26
C ARG A 7 -61.65 -48.74 -23.62
N LYS A 8 -61.53 -47.74 -22.79
CA LYS A 8 -60.43 -46.76 -22.89
C LYS A 8 -59.12 -47.50 -22.64
N PRO A 9 -58.04 -47.21 -23.36
CA PRO A 9 -56.76 -47.89 -23.17
C PRO A 9 -56.16 -47.48 -21.81
N LEU A 10 -55.90 -48.44 -20.93
CA LEU A 10 -55.21 -48.29 -19.65
C LEU A 10 -53.67 -47.98 -19.80
N PHE A 11 -53.15 -48.13 -21.00
CA PHE A 11 -51.73 -48.04 -21.28
C PHE A 11 -51.12 -46.63 -21.00
N PRO A 12 -51.75 -45.50 -21.38
CA PRO A 12 -51.17 -44.18 -21.10
C PRO A 12 -51.16 -43.83 -19.59
N ILE A 13 -52.08 -44.38 -18.80
CA ILE A 13 -52.15 -44.11 -17.36
C ILE A 13 -51.01 -44.86 -16.63
N LEU A 14 -50.71 -46.09 -17.04
CA LEU A 14 -49.62 -46.88 -16.47
C LEU A 14 -48.24 -46.28 -16.80
N VAL A 15 -48.04 -45.73 -18.01
CA VAL A 15 -46.79 -45.05 -18.39
C VAL A 15 -46.62 -43.74 -17.61
N ALA A 16 -47.69 -42.97 -17.42
CA ALA A 16 -47.64 -41.75 -16.61
C ALA A 16 -47.33 -42.04 -15.13
N LEU A 17 -47.91 -43.11 -14.56
CA LEU A 17 -47.58 -43.50 -13.18
C LEU A 17 -46.14 -43.98 -13.01
N ALA A 18 -45.60 -44.74 -13.98
CA ALA A 18 -44.20 -45.17 -13.97
C ALA A 18 -43.22 -43.99 -14.09
N ALA A 19 -43.54 -42.98 -14.90
CA ALA A 19 -42.77 -41.77 -15.01
C ALA A 19 -42.75 -40.94 -13.69
N VAL A 20 -43.90 -40.82 -13.03
CA VAL A 20 -44.01 -40.12 -11.74
C VAL A 20 -43.22 -40.86 -10.64
N VAL A 21 -43.31 -42.20 -10.59
CA VAL A 21 -42.55 -42.99 -9.62
C VAL A 21 -41.04 -42.90 -9.89
N ALA A 22 -40.62 -42.87 -11.15
CA ALA A 22 -39.20 -42.65 -11.51
C ALA A 22 -38.70 -41.25 -11.12
N CYS A 23 -39.51 -40.22 -11.34
CA CYS A 23 -39.16 -38.86 -10.92
C CYS A 23 -39.11 -38.71 -9.40
N VAL A 24 -40.01 -39.32 -8.68
CA VAL A 24 -40.01 -39.32 -7.19
C VAL A 24 -38.79 -40.10 -6.66
N ALA A 25 -38.44 -41.23 -7.26
CA ALA A 25 -37.25 -41.98 -6.88
C ALA A 25 -35.96 -41.21 -7.13
N VAL A 26 -35.85 -40.47 -8.25
CA VAL A 26 -34.71 -39.58 -8.54
C VAL A 26 -34.63 -38.41 -7.55
N VAL A 27 -35.75 -37.80 -7.23
CA VAL A 27 -35.81 -36.72 -6.22
C VAL A 27 -35.42 -37.25 -4.84
N LEU A 28 -35.88 -38.44 -4.46
CA LEU A 28 -35.50 -39.07 -3.18
C LEU A 28 -34.03 -39.52 -3.16
N MET A 29 -33.44 -39.90 -4.29
CA MET A 29 -32.00 -40.14 -4.40
C MET A 29 -31.18 -38.86 -4.26
N PHE A 30 -31.65 -37.74 -4.78
CA PHE A 30 -31.00 -36.44 -4.59
C PHE A 30 -31.23 -35.85 -3.20
N MET A 31 -32.35 -36.17 -2.55
CA MET A 31 -32.62 -35.74 -1.15
C MET A 31 -31.97 -36.65 -0.10
N GLY A 32 -31.56 -37.88 -0.48
CA GLY A 32 -30.87 -38.82 0.40
C GLY A 32 -29.32 -38.65 0.48
N ASN A 33 -28.76 -37.77 -0.36
CA ASN A 33 -27.30 -37.47 -0.36
C ASN A 33 -26.97 -36.09 0.23
N SER A 34 -27.80 -35.58 1.10
CA SER A 34 -27.46 -34.37 1.85
C SER A 34 -27.46 -34.67 3.33
N ALA A 35 -26.31 -34.44 3.84
CA ALA A 35 -25.87 -34.39 5.21
C ALA A 35 -24.98 -35.59 5.59
N ASP A 36 -23.81 -35.60 4.99
CA ASP A 36 -22.65 -35.74 5.85
C ASP A 36 -22.72 -34.56 6.82
N SER A 37 -23.36 -34.74 7.95
CA SER A 37 -23.23 -33.85 9.09
C SER A 37 -21.83 -34.11 9.64
N THR A 38 -20.81 -33.56 8.96
CA THR A 38 -19.51 -33.34 9.56
C THR A 38 -19.77 -32.40 10.71
N THR A 39 -20.04 -32.93 11.88
CA THR A 39 -19.91 -32.18 13.13
C THR A 39 -18.54 -31.50 13.03
N PRO A 40 -18.45 -30.18 13.11
CA PRO A 40 -17.18 -29.50 13.00
C PRO A 40 -16.26 -30.09 14.04
N THR A 41 -15.22 -30.78 13.59
CA THR A 41 -14.23 -31.36 14.50
C THR A 41 -13.41 -30.18 15.03
N LYS A 42 -13.58 -29.84 16.31
CA LYS A 42 -12.77 -28.81 16.95
C LYS A 42 -11.32 -29.28 17.00
N HIS A 43 -10.52 -28.77 16.09
CA HIS A 43 -9.07 -28.92 16.16
C HIS A 43 -8.52 -27.85 17.10
N LYS A 44 -7.94 -28.27 18.22
CA LYS A 44 -7.22 -27.35 19.10
C LYS A 44 -5.85 -27.09 18.44
N ILE A 45 -5.72 -25.97 17.79
CA ILE A 45 -4.46 -25.51 17.23
C ILE A 45 -3.62 -25.05 18.42
N LYS A 46 -2.41 -25.60 18.56
CA LYS A 46 -1.47 -25.16 19.59
C LYS A 46 -1.05 -23.74 19.22
N ALA A 47 -1.13 -22.79 20.17
CA ALA A 47 -0.53 -21.47 19.96
C ALA A 47 0.92 -21.68 19.51
N GLY A 48 1.22 -21.30 18.30
CA GLY A 48 2.50 -21.51 17.65
C GLY A 48 3.37 -20.26 17.72
N GLU A 49 4.48 -20.31 17.05
CA GLU A 49 5.31 -19.15 16.76
C GLU A 49 4.55 -18.18 15.85
N THR A 50 4.92 -16.89 15.91
CA THR A 50 4.40 -15.86 15.02
C THR A 50 4.54 -16.29 13.56
N ALA A 51 3.48 -16.19 12.77
CA ALA A 51 3.52 -16.55 11.37
C ALA A 51 4.53 -15.67 10.62
N GLU A 52 5.30 -16.25 9.72
CA GLU A 52 6.23 -15.49 8.87
C GLU A 52 5.47 -14.56 7.91
N VAL A 53 4.29 -14.99 7.47
CA VAL A 53 3.42 -14.20 6.60
C VAL A 53 2.03 -14.10 7.21
N ASN A 54 1.60 -12.89 7.50
CA ASN A 54 0.21 -12.52 7.70
C ASN A 54 -0.18 -11.48 6.64
N PRO A 55 -1.44 -11.44 6.18
CA PRO A 55 -1.86 -10.43 5.21
C PRO A 55 -1.56 -9.00 5.71
N LEU A 56 -1.15 -8.12 4.81
CA LEU A 56 -0.98 -6.68 5.07
C LEU A 56 0.07 -6.33 6.12
N LYS A 57 1.08 -7.18 6.34
CA LYS A 57 2.17 -6.90 7.30
C LYS A 57 3.53 -7.39 6.81
N GLY A 58 4.56 -6.91 7.47
CA GLY A 58 5.94 -7.34 7.25
C GLY A 58 6.66 -6.56 6.16
N PHE A 59 7.80 -7.10 5.72
CA PHE A 59 8.54 -6.52 4.60
C PHE A 59 7.97 -6.95 3.27
N PHE A 60 8.13 -6.09 2.27
CA PHE A 60 7.78 -6.39 0.88
C PHE A 60 8.63 -5.57 -0.09
N PRO A 61 8.85 -6.09 -1.32
CA PRO A 61 9.68 -5.44 -2.32
C PRO A 61 8.90 -4.43 -3.17
N PHE A 62 9.60 -3.68 -4.02
CA PHE A 62 9.02 -3.21 -5.26
C PHE A 62 8.53 -4.40 -6.09
N ALA A 63 7.51 -4.20 -6.95
CA ALA A 63 6.80 -5.27 -7.64
C ALA A 63 7.74 -6.25 -8.36
N SER A 64 8.09 -7.31 -7.68
CA SER A 64 9.01 -8.36 -8.12
C SER A 64 8.75 -9.67 -7.37
N ASP A 65 9.15 -10.80 -7.96
CA ASP A 65 9.10 -12.11 -7.33
C ASP A 65 10.43 -12.36 -6.61
N VAL A 66 10.38 -12.45 -5.27
CA VAL A 66 11.57 -12.59 -4.43
C VAL A 66 11.42 -13.78 -3.46
N ASP A 67 12.52 -14.41 -3.12
CA ASP A 67 12.56 -15.48 -2.12
C ASP A 67 12.56 -14.93 -0.69
N PHE A 68 11.43 -14.38 -0.27
CA PHE A 68 11.19 -13.85 1.07
C PHE A 68 9.71 -14.04 1.43
N PRO A 69 9.32 -14.19 2.70
CA PRO A 69 7.91 -14.27 3.09
C PRO A 69 7.26 -12.87 3.07
N TYR A 70 6.35 -12.62 2.12
CA TYR A 70 5.64 -11.33 1.97
C TYR A 70 4.24 -11.51 1.39
N SER A 71 3.39 -10.49 1.55
CA SER A 71 2.00 -10.50 1.04
C SER A 71 1.63 -9.22 0.28
N LEU A 72 2.51 -8.25 0.25
CA LEU A 72 2.34 -6.95 -0.39
C LEU A 72 3.44 -6.73 -1.43
N GLU A 73 3.17 -5.87 -2.41
CA GLU A 73 4.18 -5.36 -3.33
C GLU A 73 3.90 -3.89 -3.63
N TRP A 74 4.97 -3.10 -3.76
CA TRP A 74 4.87 -1.69 -4.08
C TRP A 74 5.14 -1.42 -5.54
N PHE A 75 4.40 -0.51 -6.14
CA PHE A 75 4.81 0.08 -7.41
C PHE A 75 4.43 1.55 -7.53
N TYR A 76 5.28 2.27 -8.25
CA TYR A 76 5.03 3.62 -8.69
C TYR A 76 4.57 3.63 -10.15
N LEU A 77 3.74 4.64 -10.51
CA LEU A 77 3.50 4.99 -11.89
C LEU A 77 3.46 6.52 -12.05
N PRO A 78 4.06 7.06 -13.13
CA PRO A 78 3.86 8.44 -13.49
C PRO A 78 2.40 8.66 -13.95
N VAL A 79 1.83 9.80 -13.62
CA VAL A 79 0.43 10.10 -13.98
C VAL A 79 0.22 10.07 -15.51
N ASN A 80 1.20 10.55 -16.30
CA ASN A 80 1.12 10.54 -17.76
C ASN A 80 1.16 9.13 -18.39
N ALA A 81 1.50 8.08 -17.63
CA ALA A 81 1.35 6.71 -18.11
C ALA A 81 -0.11 6.25 -18.15
N VAL A 82 -1.00 6.99 -17.49
CA VAL A 82 -2.44 6.72 -17.40
C VAL A 82 -3.26 7.87 -18.00
N GLU A 83 -3.04 9.11 -17.58
CA GLU A 83 -3.69 10.28 -18.16
C GLU A 83 -2.95 10.70 -19.43
N VAL A 84 -3.39 10.14 -20.57
CA VAL A 84 -2.73 10.30 -21.87
C VAL A 84 -3.11 11.60 -22.58
N ASP A 85 -4.26 12.20 -22.22
CA ASP A 85 -4.72 13.53 -22.66
C ASP A 85 -5.74 14.02 -21.62
N ARG A 86 -6.13 15.27 -21.68
CA ARG A 86 -7.07 15.92 -20.75
C ARG A 86 -8.35 15.12 -20.58
N GLY A 87 -8.53 14.50 -19.41
CA GLY A 87 -9.67 13.65 -19.10
C GLY A 87 -9.77 12.37 -19.93
N VAL A 88 -8.67 11.94 -20.53
CA VAL A 88 -8.56 10.69 -21.29
C VAL A 88 -7.59 9.76 -20.57
N TYR A 89 -8.11 8.67 -20.07
CA TYR A 89 -7.36 7.73 -19.24
C TYR A 89 -7.19 6.38 -19.94
N ASP A 90 -5.95 5.89 -19.98
CA ASP A 90 -5.58 4.55 -20.42
C ASP A 90 -4.96 3.77 -19.25
N TRP A 91 -5.75 2.92 -18.62
CA TRP A 91 -5.34 2.15 -17.46
C TRP A 91 -4.51 0.90 -17.80
N THR A 92 -4.13 0.68 -19.06
CA THR A 92 -3.45 -0.55 -19.50
C THR A 92 -2.17 -0.83 -18.71
N SER A 93 -1.33 0.18 -18.48
CA SER A 93 -0.08 0.02 -17.74
C SER A 93 -0.32 -0.23 -16.25
N PHE A 94 -1.33 0.39 -15.66
CA PHE A 94 -1.73 0.15 -14.27
C PHE A 94 -2.30 -1.26 -14.10
N GLU A 95 -3.23 -1.66 -14.96
CA GLU A 95 -3.80 -3.01 -14.96
C GLU A 95 -2.73 -4.10 -15.15
N PHE A 96 -1.75 -3.85 -16.00
CA PHE A 96 -0.64 -4.78 -16.20
C PHE A 96 0.10 -5.02 -14.87
N ARG A 97 0.53 -3.96 -14.18
CA ARG A 97 1.22 -4.05 -12.88
C ARG A 97 0.36 -4.70 -11.80
N LEU A 98 -0.88 -4.29 -11.70
CA LEU A 98 -1.82 -4.82 -10.71
C LEU A 98 -2.07 -6.31 -10.90
N ASN A 99 -2.20 -6.76 -12.15
CA ASN A 99 -2.35 -8.18 -12.48
C ASN A 99 -1.07 -9.00 -12.27
N GLU A 100 0.12 -8.42 -12.45
CA GLU A 100 1.38 -9.09 -12.11
C GLU A 100 1.46 -9.39 -10.59
N VAL A 101 1.16 -8.40 -9.76
CA VAL A 101 1.13 -8.52 -8.29
C VAL A 101 0.08 -9.56 -7.86
N ALA A 102 -1.15 -9.42 -8.35
CA ALA A 102 -2.24 -10.36 -8.04
C ALA A 102 -1.96 -11.77 -8.55
N GLY A 103 -1.26 -11.92 -9.70
CA GLY A 103 -0.84 -13.20 -10.26
C GLY A 103 0.14 -13.97 -9.36
N ARG A 104 0.89 -13.27 -8.51
CA ARG A 104 1.73 -13.86 -7.46
C ARG A 104 0.97 -14.16 -6.16
N GLY A 105 -0.30 -13.75 -6.06
CA GLY A 105 -1.14 -13.94 -4.87
C GLY A 105 -1.00 -12.84 -3.83
N HIS A 106 -0.43 -11.71 -4.20
CA HIS A 106 -0.21 -10.56 -3.33
C HIS A 106 -1.17 -9.41 -3.63
N GLN A 107 -1.18 -8.41 -2.75
CA GLN A 107 -1.90 -7.16 -2.95
C GLN A 107 -0.92 -6.00 -3.16
N ALA A 108 -1.34 -5.03 -3.97
CA ALA A 108 -0.52 -3.89 -4.31
C ALA A 108 -0.66 -2.75 -3.30
N VAL A 109 0.45 -2.08 -3.01
CA VAL A 109 0.49 -0.72 -2.48
C VAL A 109 0.92 0.18 -3.63
N VAL A 110 0.11 1.20 -3.95
CA VAL A 110 0.29 1.98 -5.18
C VAL A 110 0.49 3.46 -4.88
N ARG A 111 1.39 4.09 -5.63
CA ARG A 111 1.62 5.54 -5.58
C ARG A 111 1.77 6.10 -6.99
N PHE A 112 1.06 7.18 -7.30
CA PHE A 112 1.28 7.97 -8.51
C PHE A 112 2.14 9.19 -8.21
N TYR A 113 2.94 9.61 -9.19
CA TYR A 113 3.79 10.79 -9.08
C TYR A 113 3.76 11.66 -10.33
N TYR A 114 4.09 12.94 -10.17
CA TYR A 114 4.39 13.86 -11.27
C TYR A 114 5.88 14.09 -11.44
N ASP A 115 6.62 14.09 -10.35
CA ASP A 115 8.06 14.32 -10.33
C ASP A 115 8.76 13.20 -9.53
N TYR A 116 9.67 12.51 -10.19
CA TYR A 116 10.51 11.48 -9.60
C TYR A 116 11.95 11.81 -9.98
N PRO A 117 12.80 12.29 -9.03
CA PRO A 117 14.18 12.61 -9.29
C PRO A 117 14.94 11.48 -9.98
N GLY A 118 15.61 11.82 -11.09
CA GLY A 118 16.33 10.86 -11.92
C GLY A 118 15.51 10.21 -13.04
N GLU A 119 14.19 10.38 -13.03
CA GLU A 119 13.29 9.82 -14.05
C GLU A 119 12.73 10.91 -14.99
N GLU A 120 12.09 10.49 -16.07
CA GLU A 120 11.34 11.38 -16.94
C GLU A 120 10.11 11.94 -16.18
N THR A 121 9.67 13.14 -16.56
CA THR A 121 8.52 13.78 -15.94
C THR A 121 7.25 12.93 -16.07
N GLY A 122 6.51 12.78 -14.97
CA GLY A 122 5.20 12.13 -14.94
C GLY A 122 4.03 13.05 -15.31
N ILE A 123 4.30 14.28 -15.74
CA ILE A 123 3.28 15.28 -16.04
C ILE A 123 2.69 15.02 -17.43
N PRO A 124 1.35 14.95 -17.58
CA PRO A 124 0.67 14.87 -18.87
C PRO A 124 1.04 16.03 -19.79
N GLN A 125 1.33 15.74 -21.07
CA GLN A 125 1.81 16.72 -22.02
C GLN A 125 0.87 17.92 -22.20
N TYR A 126 -0.43 17.69 -22.15
CA TYR A 126 -1.41 18.79 -22.29
C TYR A 126 -1.28 19.88 -21.23
N LEU A 127 -0.83 19.54 -20.00
CA LEU A 127 -0.59 20.53 -18.95
C LEU A 127 0.62 21.42 -19.27
N ILE A 128 1.65 20.84 -19.86
CA ILE A 128 2.83 21.56 -20.33
C ILE A 128 2.44 22.50 -21.49
N ASP A 129 1.64 22.01 -22.44
CA ASP A 129 1.14 22.77 -23.56
C ASP A 129 0.21 23.92 -23.14
N ASP A 130 -0.52 23.76 -22.04
CA ASP A 130 -1.33 24.80 -21.39
C ASP A 130 -0.51 25.86 -20.66
N GLY A 131 0.79 25.64 -20.52
CA GLY A 131 1.73 26.60 -19.93
C GLY A 131 2.05 26.37 -18.47
N LEU A 132 1.81 25.16 -17.90
CA LEU A 132 2.28 24.82 -16.56
C LEU A 132 3.80 25.07 -16.45
N ILE A 133 4.19 25.83 -15.45
CA ILE A 133 5.60 26.11 -15.19
C ILE A 133 6.24 24.87 -14.59
N LEU A 134 7.32 24.42 -15.21
CA LEU A 134 8.19 23.34 -14.73
C LEU A 134 9.54 23.93 -14.31
N ARG A 135 9.95 23.62 -13.10
CA ARG A 135 11.18 24.10 -12.48
C ARG A 135 12.23 23.00 -12.56
N ALA A 136 13.21 23.19 -13.46
CA ALA A 136 14.28 22.21 -13.63
C ALA A 136 15.25 22.28 -12.43
N TYR A 137 15.64 21.12 -11.95
CA TYR A 137 16.66 20.95 -10.92
C TYR A 137 17.66 19.85 -11.32
N ASN A 138 18.82 19.89 -10.68
CA ASN A 138 19.86 18.89 -10.89
C ASN A 138 20.65 18.74 -9.57
N GLU A 139 20.16 17.87 -8.71
CA GLU A 139 20.75 17.58 -7.40
C GLU A 139 21.09 16.08 -7.35
N PRO A 140 22.16 15.65 -8.04
CA PRO A 140 22.43 14.23 -8.24
C PRO A 140 22.80 13.48 -6.95
N ASP A 141 23.43 14.17 -5.99
CA ASP A 141 23.97 13.51 -4.80
C ASP A 141 22.90 13.29 -3.72
N ASP A 142 21.95 14.23 -3.60
CA ASP A 142 20.93 14.20 -2.53
C ASP A 142 19.60 13.55 -2.97
N LEU A 143 19.27 13.65 -4.26
CA LEU A 143 17.96 13.23 -4.78
C LEU A 143 18.02 12.06 -5.78
N GLY A 144 19.22 11.53 -6.06
CA GLY A 144 19.38 10.47 -7.06
C GLY A 144 19.31 10.94 -8.52
N GLY A 145 19.17 12.24 -8.78
CA GLY A 145 19.16 12.82 -10.13
C GLY A 145 18.42 14.14 -10.23
N GLY A 146 18.33 14.65 -11.46
CA GLY A 146 17.56 15.85 -11.78
C GLY A 146 16.13 15.54 -12.19
N GLY A 147 15.31 16.58 -12.33
CA GLY A 147 13.91 16.44 -12.72
C GLY A 147 13.24 17.77 -13.08
N LEU A 148 11.93 17.75 -13.15
CA LEU A 148 11.08 18.88 -13.51
C LEU A 148 9.94 19.02 -12.47
N CYS A 149 10.18 19.81 -11.43
CA CYS A 149 9.19 20.08 -10.39
C CYS A 149 8.09 21.01 -10.92
N PRO A 150 6.81 20.60 -10.88
CA PRO A 150 5.71 21.46 -11.29
C PRO A 150 5.46 22.61 -10.30
N ASP A 151 4.87 23.70 -10.79
CA ASP A 151 4.40 24.77 -9.93
C ASP A 151 3.05 24.44 -9.29
N TYR A 152 3.06 23.95 -8.05
CA TYR A 152 1.85 23.61 -7.30
C TYR A 152 0.96 24.82 -6.95
N THR A 153 1.38 26.05 -7.24
CA THR A 153 0.52 27.23 -7.10
C THR A 153 -0.46 27.38 -8.27
N ASP A 154 -0.25 26.67 -9.39
CA ASP A 154 -1.13 26.69 -10.56
C ASP A 154 -2.47 25.99 -10.27
N GLU A 155 -3.57 26.79 -10.28
CA GLU A 155 -4.91 26.25 -10.01
C GLU A 155 -5.40 25.24 -11.06
N ASN A 156 -4.99 25.36 -12.33
CA ASN A 156 -5.44 24.43 -13.36
C ASN A 156 -4.76 23.09 -13.17
N PHE A 157 -3.48 23.11 -12.77
CA PHE A 157 -2.76 21.91 -12.41
C PHE A 157 -3.40 21.21 -11.20
N ARG A 158 -3.70 21.96 -10.13
CA ARG A 158 -4.38 21.37 -8.95
C ARG A 158 -5.75 20.80 -9.29
N LYS A 159 -6.52 21.44 -10.18
CA LYS A 159 -7.81 20.89 -10.68
C LYS A 159 -7.63 19.63 -11.49
N SER A 160 -6.55 19.50 -12.27
CA SER A 160 -6.26 18.26 -12.99
C SER A 160 -5.90 17.12 -12.04
N MET A 161 -5.17 17.38 -10.95
CA MET A 161 -4.91 16.40 -9.89
C MET A 161 -6.22 15.87 -9.28
N GLN A 162 -7.14 16.77 -8.92
CA GLN A 162 -8.45 16.39 -8.36
C GLN A 162 -9.26 15.54 -9.35
N ALA A 163 -9.24 15.89 -10.65
CA ALA A 163 -9.93 15.13 -11.68
C ALA A 163 -9.31 13.73 -11.88
N PHE A 164 -7.98 13.63 -11.86
CA PHE A 164 -7.27 12.35 -11.90
C PHE A 164 -7.64 11.46 -10.70
N ILE A 165 -7.61 12.01 -9.48
CA ILE A 165 -7.96 11.28 -8.25
C ILE A 165 -9.40 10.76 -8.32
N ALA A 166 -10.34 11.61 -8.77
CA ALA A 166 -11.75 11.23 -8.89
C ALA A 166 -11.95 10.07 -9.88
N GLU A 167 -11.24 10.07 -11.02
CA GLU A 167 -11.33 8.96 -11.98
C GLU A 167 -10.63 7.70 -11.46
N PHE A 168 -9.49 7.86 -10.75
CA PHE A 168 -8.80 6.73 -10.13
C PHE A 168 -9.69 6.03 -9.09
N GLY A 169 -10.32 6.77 -8.19
CA GLY A 169 -11.24 6.20 -7.21
C GLY A 169 -12.48 5.55 -7.86
N LYS A 170 -13.07 6.20 -8.87
CA LYS A 170 -14.20 5.65 -9.62
C LYS A 170 -13.90 4.27 -10.22
N GLU A 171 -12.69 4.06 -10.75
CA GLU A 171 -12.30 2.82 -11.40
C GLU A 171 -11.79 1.76 -10.41
N TYR A 172 -11.16 2.16 -9.28
CA TYR A 172 -10.39 1.24 -8.45
C TYR A 172 -10.72 1.23 -6.95
N ASP A 173 -11.63 2.09 -6.46
CA ASP A 173 -12.03 1.97 -5.04
C ASP A 173 -12.65 0.62 -4.76
N GLY A 174 -12.13 -0.09 -3.77
CA GLY A 174 -12.56 -1.42 -3.38
C GLY A 174 -12.05 -2.55 -4.28
N ASP A 175 -11.11 -2.30 -5.18
CA ASP A 175 -10.47 -3.39 -5.96
C ASP A 175 -9.67 -4.31 -5.01
N PRO A 176 -10.00 -5.60 -4.93
CA PRO A 176 -9.37 -6.52 -3.96
C PRO A 176 -7.88 -6.79 -4.22
N ARG A 177 -7.35 -6.38 -5.36
CA ARG A 177 -5.93 -6.46 -5.71
C ARG A 177 -5.11 -5.35 -5.06
N ILE A 178 -5.77 -4.27 -4.59
CA ILE A 178 -5.13 -3.12 -3.94
C ILE A 178 -5.30 -3.24 -2.43
N ALA A 179 -4.19 -3.22 -1.71
CA ALA A 179 -4.17 -3.16 -0.26
C ALA A 179 -4.33 -1.71 0.24
N TYR A 180 -3.48 -0.83 -0.30
CA TYR A 180 -3.41 0.57 0.08
C TYR A 180 -3.13 1.45 -1.15
N VAL A 181 -3.73 2.64 -1.15
CA VAL A 181 -3.37 3.73 -2.04
C VAL A 181 -2.61 4.77 -1.23
N THR A 182 -1.39 5.09 -1.65
CA THR A 182 -0.67 6.23 -1.09
C THR A 182 -1.11 7.49 -1.81
N GLU A 183 -1.54 8.48 -1.05
CA GLU A 183 -1.89 9.80 -1.55
C GLU A 183 -0.63 10.51 -2.06
N GLY A 184 -0.18 10.12 -3.23
CA GLY A 184 1.01 10.64 -3.89
C GLY A 184 0.78 12.03 -4.50
N LEU A 185 1.27 12.23 -5.74
CA LEU A 185 1.08 13.39 -6.61
C LEU A 185 1.84 14.66 -6.19
N LEU A 186 1.98 14.92 -4.90
CA LEU A 186 2.64 16.13 -4.40
C LEU A 186 4.12 15.88 -4.10
N GLY A 187 4.97 16.75 -4.61
CA GLY A 187 6.40 16.75 -4.32
C GLY A 187 7.18 15.64 -5.00
N PHE A 188 8.45 15.52 -4.63
CA PHE A 188 9.34 14.47 -5.11
C PHE A 188 8.83 13.10 -4.70
N TRP A 189 8.88 12.13 -5.62
CA TRP A 189 8.37 10.75 -5.45
C TRP A 189 6.90 10.66 -5.03
N GLY A 190 6.16 11.78 -5.04
CA GLY A 190 4.83 11.86 -4.42
C GLY A 190 4.87 11.80 -2.89
N GLU A 191 5.95 12.25 -2.25
CA GLU A 191 6.16 12.19 -0.80
C GLU A 191 5.82 13.49 -0.05
N TRP A 192 5.11 14.38 -0.70
CA TRP A 192 4.58 15.59 -0.09
C TRP A 192 5.64 16.58 0.41
N HIS A 193 6.80 16.59 -0.22
CA HIS A 193 7.88 17.56 0.01
C HIS A 193 8.67 17.83 -1.26
N ASN A 194 9.32 18.98 -1.30
CA ASN A 194 10.29 19.35 -2.32
C ASN A 194 11.69 19.58 -1.71
N TRP A 195 12.00 18.85 -0.61
CA TRP A 195 13.31 19.02 0.02
C TRP A 195 14.44 18.74 -0.99
N PRO A 196 15.49 19.61 -1.05
CA PRO A 196 15.79 20.74 -0.16
C PRO A 196 15.21 22.10 -0.61
N PHE A 197 14.29 22.14 -1.56
CA PHE A 197 13.71 23.38 -2.14
C PHE A 197 12.47 23.88 -1.41
N ASP A 198 12.01 23.24 -0.37
CA ASP A 198 10.81 23.61 0.41
C ASP A 198 11.16 24.07 1.85
N ILE A 199 12.44 24.27 2.12
CA ILE A 199 12.93 24.75 3.41
C ILE A 199 13.62 26.09 3.19
N ASP A 200 13.16 27.13 3.91
CA ASP A 200 13.87 28.41 3.98
C ASP A 200 15.11 28.28 4.88
N ILE A 201 16.02 27.43 4.46
CA ILE A 201 17.39 27.42 4.98
C ILE A 201 18.22 28.34 4.07
N ALA A 202 19.20 29.03 4.65
CA ALA A 202 20.09 29.94 3.91
C ALA A 202 21.08 29.16 3.00
N ASP A 203 20.57 28.26 2.19
CA ASP A 203 21.30 27.40 1.26
C ASP A 203 21.40 27.96 -0.16
N GLN A 204 20.76 29.13 -0.40
CA GLN A 204 20.68 29.82 -1.69
C GLN A 204 19.85 29.08 -2.77
N LYS A 205 19.07 28.03 -2.39
CA LYS A 205 18.14 27.38 -3.30
C LYS A 205 16.82 28.16 -3.40
N PRO A 206 16.11 28.07 -4.53
CA PRO A 206 14.78 28.66 -4.63
C PRO A 206 13.81 27.96 -3.68
N ASP A 207 12.89 28.72 -3.11
CA ASP A 207 11.77 28.17 -2.34
C ASP A 207 10.66 27.69 -3.30
N TRP A 208 10.41 26.37 -3.26
CA TRP A 208 9.34 25.69 -4.00
C TRP A 208 8.35 25.02 -3.05
N THR A 209 8.05 25.69 -1.95
CA THR A 209 7.10 25.18 -0.96
C THR A 209 5.76 24.85 -1.61
N ILE A 210 5.25 23.67 -1.35
CA ILE A 210 3.92 23.26 -1.79
C ILE A 210 2.91 24.06 -0.96
N PRO A 211 1.97 24.79 -1.57
CA PRO A 211 1.02 25.59 -0.82
C PRO A 211 0.03 24.73 -0.04
N THR A 212 -0.39 25.22 1.13
CA THR A 212 -1.34 24.51 2.01
C THR A 212 -2.61 24.09 1.28
N GLU A 213 -3.08 24.92 0.36
CA GLU A 213 -4.26 24.65 -0.47
C GLU A 213 -4.10 23.35 -1.28
N ALA A 214 -2.89 23.09 -1.82
CA ALA A 214 -2.64 21.86 -2.59
C ALA A 214 -2.74 20.60 -1.72
N TYR A 215 -2.22 20.64 -0.49
CA TYR A 215 -2.39 19.53 0.46
C TYR A 215 -3.86 19.29 0.79
N VAL A 216 -4.62 20.34 1.12
CA VAL A 216 -6.05 20.24 1.45
C VAL A 216 -6.84 19.69 0.28
N GLU A 217 -6.62 20.23 -0.93
CA GLU A 217 -7.33 19.80 -2.14
C GLU A 217 -7.07 18.35 -2.49
N VAL A 218 -5.83 17.85 -2.28
CA VAL A 218 -5.48 16.45 -2.52
C VAL A 218 -6.11 15.54 -1.46
N TYR A 219 -6.02 15.87 -0.18
CA TYR A 219 -6.71 15.14 0.89
C TYR A 219 -8.21 15.03 0.62
N GLU A 220 -8.88 16.16 0.33
CA GLU A 220 -10.33 16.19 0.08
C GLU A 220 -10.71 15.38 -1.18
N ALA A 221 -9.87 15.39 -2.20
CA ALA A 221 -10.11 14.62 -3.42
C ALA A 221 -9.99 13.11 -3.18
N PHE A 222 -8.97 12.67 -2.44
CA PHE A 222 -8.82 11.25 -2.09
C PHE A 222 -9.93 10.78 -1.14
N ASP A 223 -10.23 11.53 -0.08
CA ASP A 223 -11.31 11.22 0.85
C ASP A 223 -12.67 11.09 0.15
N ALA A 224 -12.93 11.96 -0.86
CA ALA A 224 -14.16 11.89 -1.66
C ALA A 224 -14.18 10.75 -2.69
N ALA A 225 -13.03 10.24 -3.11
CA ALA A 225 -12.92 9.26 -4.19
C ALA A 225 -12.78 7.81 -3.68
N PHE A 226 -12.36 7.60 -2.45
CA PHE A 226 -12.09 6.29 -1.87
C PHE A 226 -12.84 6.08 -0.56
N ASP A 227 -13.92 5.30 -0.62
CA ASP A 227 -14.73 4.94 0.54
C ASP A 227 -14.30 3.58 1.15
N THR A 228 -13.67 2.71 0.37
CA THR A 228 -13.40 1.31 0.71
C THR A 228 -11.91 1.03 0.87
N THR A 229 -11.11 1.44 -0.12
CA THR A 229 -9.66 1.24 -0.13
C THR A 229 -8.99 2.17 0.85
N ARG A 230 -8.14 1.64 1.71
CA ARG A 230 -7.43 2.43 2.72
C ARG A 230 -6.38 3.33 2.09
N LEU A 231 -6.33 4.55 2.57
CA LEU A 231 -5.41 5.59 2.11
C LEU A 231 -4.23 5.75 3.06
N LEU A 232 -3.11 6.17 2.50
CA LEU A 232 -1.88 6.49 3.23
C LEU A 232 -1.32 7.80 2.73
N VAL A 233 -0.79 8.61 3.62
CA VAL A 233 0.05 9.77 3.30
C VAL A 233 1.37 9.67 4.05
N ARG A 234 2.41 10.34 3.58
CA ARG A 234 3.72 10.26 4.22
C ARG A 234 3.68 10.59 5.72
N GLU A 235 3.06 11.70 6.07
CA GLU A 235 3.01 12.22 7.44
C GLU A 235 1.88 13.24 7.59
N PRO A 236 1.37 13.50 8.80
CA PRO A 236 0.42 14.59 9.01
C PRO A 236 1.06 15.94 8.66
N LYS A 237 0.26 16.86 8.14
CA LYS A 237 0.74 18.19 7.71
C LYS A 237 0.30 19.28 8.66
N GLU A 238 1.22 20.20 8.94
CA GLU A 238 0.95 21.40 9.72
C GLU A 238 -0.05 22.31 8.98
N GLY A 239 -0.95 22.91 9.74
CA GLY A 239 -1.99 23.79 9.21
C GLY A 239 -3.21 23.07 8.62
N ILE A 240 -3.26 21.74 8.70
CA ILE A 240 -4.38 20.89 8.26
C ILE A 240 -5.05 20.26 9.48
N ASP A 241 -6.36 20.10 9.44
CA ASP A 241 -7.10 19.24 10.37
C ASP A 241 -6.92 17.76 9.96
N ASN A 242 -5.77 17.18 10.31
CA ASN A 242 -5.42 15.81 9.92
C ASN A 242 -6.42 14.77 10.46
N ALA A 243 -7.04 15.04 11.60
CA ALA A 243 -8.02 14.14 12.21
C ALA A 243 -9.38 14.11 11.47
N LYS A 244 -9.58 14.99 10.49
CA LYS A 244 -10.77 14.99 9.63
C LYS A 244 -10.79 13.79 8.67
N TYR A 245 -9.62 13.25 8.31
CA TYR A 245 -9.46 12.23 7.28
C TYR A 245 -9.14 10.86 7.90
N ASP A 246 -9.74 9.79 7.38
CA ASP A 246 -9.47 8.39 7.78
C ASP A 246 -8.25 7.84 7.02
N THR A 247 -7.14 8.60 7.06
CA THR A 247 -5.91 8.32 6.33
C THR A 247 -4.83 7.84 7.29
N GLY A 248 -4.15 6.74 6.94
CA GLY A 248 -2.98 6.25 7.64
C GLY A 248 -1.69 6.95 7.22
N TYR A 249 -0.56 6.54 7.78
CA TYR A 249 0.71 7.19 7.51
C TYR A 249 1.77 6.22 7.03
N HIS A 250 2.76 6.78 6.30
CA HIS A 250 3.86 6.06 5.66
C HIS A 250 5.19 6.77 5.93
N ASP A 251 6.00 6.22 6.84
CA ASP A 251 7.34 6.73 7.16
C ASP A 251 8.35 6.32 6.08
N ASP A 252 8.75 7.22 5.20
CA ASP A 252 9.72 6.94 4.11
C ASP A 252 11.18 6.84 4.60
N SER A 253 11.45 6.97 5.90
CA SER A 253 12.80 6.95 6.48
C SER A 253 12.88 6.05 7.73
N PHE A 254 12.19 4.90 7.72
CA PHE A 254 12.09 4.02 8.87
C PHE A 254 13.46 3.51 9.36
N ALA A 255 13.63 3.52 10.68
CA ALA A 255 14.84 3.20 11.41
C ALA A 255 16.03 4.18 11.20
N TYR A 256 15.77 5.33 10.57
CA TYR A 256 16.72 6.44 10.47
C TYR A 256 16.16 7.74 11.06
N ALA A 257 14.94 8.10 10.70
CA ALA A 257 14.25 9.30 11.16
C ALA A 257 12.85 9.01 11.72
N THR A 258 12.63 7.84 12.30
CA THR A 258 11.35 7.40 12.84
C THR A 258 11.06 7.98 14.22
N LEU A 259 11.98 7.78 15.17
CA LEU A 259 11.75 8.07 16.59
C LEU A 259 11.48 9.55 16.87
N SER A 260 10.61 9.83 17.83
CA SER A 260 10.39 11.18 18.32
C SER A 260 11.63 11.74 19.01
N PHE A 261 11.69 13.06 19.14
CA PHE A 261 12.77 13.75 19.85
C PHE A 261 12.94 13.25 21.28
N GLU A 262 11.86 12.93 21.96
CA GLU A 262 11.85 12.41 23.33
C GLU A 262 12.50 11.02 23.43
N ASN A 263 12.44 10.24 22.35
CA ASN A 263 12.97 8.88 22.25
C ASN A 263 14.28 8.81 21.45
N GLY A 264 14.96 9.94 21.26
CA GLY A 264 16.28 9.99 20.65
C GLY A 264 16.29 10.33 19.14
N GLY A 265 15.16 10.67 18.58
CA GLY A 265 15.06 11.22 17.21
C GLY A 265 15.35 12.72 17.17
N GLN A 266 14.91 13.37 16.11
CA GLN A 266 15.04 14.80 15.88
C GLN A 266 13.68 15.49 15.90
N GLU A 267 13.64 16.83 16.03
CA GLU A 267 12.37 17.59 15.98
C GLU A 267 11.63 17.40 14.63
N TRP A 268 12.35 17.14 13.57
CA TRP A 268 11.83 16.90 12.23
C TRP A 268 11.55 15.43 11.91
N SER A 269 11.88 14.49 12.82
CA SER A 269 11.60 13.06 12.64
C SER A 269 10.10 12.77 12.57
N TYR A 270 9.78 11.66 11.93
CA TYR A 270 8.41 11.22 11.67
C TYR A 270 7.53 11.24 12.93
N MET A 271 7.90 10.52 14.00
CA MET A 271 7.11 10.46 15.23
C MET A 271 7.08 11.80 16.01
N SER A 272 8.07 12.67 15.83
CA SER A 272 7.99 14.04 16.37
C SER A 272 6.87 14.82 15.72
N LYS A 273 6.74 14.77 14.39
CA LYS A 273 5.65 15.42 13.64
C LYS A 273 4.30 14.82 13.99
N VAL A 274 4.19 13.48 14.02
CA VAL A 274 2.97 12.76 14.38
C VAL A 274 2.46 13.18 15.75
N LYS A 275 3.33 13.19 16.76
CA LYS A 275 2.98 13.61 18.14
C LYS A 275 2.66 15.10 18.24
N ASN A 276 3.46 15.96 17.61
CA ASN A 276 3.24 17.41 17.65
C ASN A 276 1.89 17.83 17.05
N LEU A 277 1.35 17.02 16.14
CA LEU A 277 0.06 17.26 15.52
C LEU A 277 -1.09 16.43 16.15
N GLY A 278 -0.81 15.71 17.24
CA GLY A 278 -1.82 14.96 17.99
C GLY A 278 -2.34 13.71 17.28
N MET A 279 -1.52 13.14 16.38
CA MET A 279 -1.90 11.99 15.55
C MET A 279 -1.25 10.66 16.01
N GLU A 280 -0.68 10.61 17.20
CA GLU A 280 0.03 9.44 17.74
C GLU A 280 -0.84 8.19 17.91
N ASN A 281 -2.16 8.34 17.91
CA ASN A 281 -3.12 7.24 18.06
C ASN A 281 -3.78 6.83 16.74
N VAL A 282 -3.32 7.32 15.60
CA VAL A 282 -3.91 7.00 14.29
C VAL A 282 -3.86 5.51 13.97
N TRP A 283 -2.87 4.78 14.46
CA TRP A 283 -2.74 3.32 14.31
C TRP A 283 -3.93 2.51 14.85
N GLU A 284 -4.75 3.08 15.75
CA GLU A 284 -5.94 2.41 16.28
C GLU A 284 -7.07 2.27 15.24
N TYR A 285 -7.05 3.07 14.17
CA TYR A 285 -8.13 3.08 13.16
C TYR A 285 -7.65 3.13 11.70
N ALA A 286 -6.41 3.51 11.45
CA ALA A 286 -5.84 3.60 10.12
C ALA A 286 -4.47 2.89 10.03
N PRO A 287 -4.06 2.41 8.85
CA PRO A 287 -2.81 1.69 8.69
C PRO A 287 -1.59 2.60 8.89
N ILE A 288 -0.56 2.07 9.53
CA ILE A 288 0.77 2.68 9.62
C ILE A 288 1.77 1.77 8.92
N GLY A 289 2.55 2.34 8.05
CA GLY A 289 3.63 1.65 7.34
C GLY A 289 4.81 2.56 7.06
N GLY A 290 5.58 2.20 6.05
CA GLY A 290 6.73 2.99 5.65
C GLY A 290 7.64 2.28 4.68
N GLU A 291 8.84 2.83 4.55
CA GLU A 291 9.98 2.24 3.87
C GLU A 291 11.18 2.22 4.82
N VAL A 292 11.85 1.09 4.94
CA VAL A 292 13.16 1.06 5.60
C VAL A 292 14.06 2.03 4.84
N TYR A 293 14.65 2.99 5.57
CA TYR A 293 15.46 4.04 4.92
C TYR A 293 16.43 3.44 3.90
N PRO A 294 16.35 3.82 2.61
CA PRO A 294 17.03 3.10 1.52
C PRO A 294 18.52 2.84 1.75
N PRO A 295 19.32 3.81 2.27
CA PRO A 295 20.73 3.56 2.58
C PRO A 295 20.97 2.52 3.67
N LEU A 296 19.99 2.22 4.54
CA LEU A 296 20.11 1.21 5.58
C LEU A 296 19.72 -0.20 5.08
N GLN A 297 18.92 -0.31 4.04
CA GLN A 297 18.33 -1.58 3.64
C GLN A 297 19.37 -2.68 3.44
N ALA A 298 20.48 -2.39 2.77
CA ALA A 298 21.50 -3.39 2.45
C ALA A 298 22.27 -3.92 3.68
N GLU A 299 22.38 -3.14 4.75
CA GLU A 299 23.33 -3.40 5.83
C GLU A 299 22.68 -3.62 7.19
N TYR A 300 21.51 -3.03 7.45
CA TYR A 300 20.89 -3.01 8.79
C TYR A 300 20.73 -4.42 9.39
N PHE A 301 20.36 -5.41 8.58
CA PHE A 301 20.07 -6.78 9.03
C PHE A 301 21.26 -7.73 9.01
N LEU A 302 22.45 -7.25 8.66
CA LEU A 302 23.68 -8.04 8.78
C LEU A 302 23.94 -8.43 10.24
N GLU A 303 24.50 -9.62 10.48
CA GLU A 303 24.80 -10.16 11.81
C GLU A 303 25.64 -9.19 12.66
N GLU A 304 26.50 -8.40 12.03
CA GLU A 304 27.36 -7.44 12.69
C GLU A 304 26.61 -6.17 13.17
N TYR A 305 25.41 -5.85 12.64
CA TYR A 305 24.68 -4.62 12.96
C TYR A 305 23.30 -4.84 13.58
N TYR A 306 22.59 -5.88 13.20
CA TYR A 306 21.25 -6.17 13.71
C TYR A 306 21.24 -6.39 15.23
N ASN A 307 20.34 -5.74 15.93
CA ASN A 307 20.24 -5.74 17.40
C ASN A 307 21.52 -5.25 18.12
N LYS A 308 22.35 -4.46 17.44
CA LYS A 308 23.55 -3.84 18.03
C LYS A 308 23.47 -2.33 17.95
N LYS A 309 23.94 -1.68 19.00
CA LYS A 309 24.01 -0.21 19.01
C LYS A 309 24.99 0.30 17.96
N PRO A 310 24.71 1.47 17.36
CA PRO A 310 25.64 2.14 16.48
C PRO A 310 27.02 2.36 17.13
N ASN A 311 28.07 2.17 16.34
CA ASN A 311 29.45 2.39 16.78
C ASN A 311 30.20 3.26 15.76
N PRO A 312 30.43 4.54 16.08
CA PRO A 312 31.13 5.47 15.16
C PRO A 312 32.54 5.04 14.76
N GLU A 313 33.16 4.09 15.47
CA GLU A 313 34.51 3.60 15.15
C GLU A 313 34.53 2.46 14.13
N THR A 314 33.41 1.72 13.99
CA THR A 314 33.38 0.49 13.20
C THR A 314 32.29 0.46 12.14
N ASP A 315 31.24 1.26 12.28
CA ASP A 315 30.12 1.27 11.34
C ASP A 315 30.54 1.91 10.00
N PRO A 316 30.07 1.36 8.86
CA PRO A 316 30.66 1.65 7.56
C PRO A 316 30.29 3.03 6.99
N SER A 317 29.15 3.59 7.41
CA SER A 317 28.63 4.85 6.88
C SER A 317 28.03 5.72 7.99
N GLN A 318 27.82 7.01 7.68
CA GLN A 318 27.13 7.93 8.59
C GLN A 318 25.67 7.51 8.80
N ASP A 319 25.04 6.91 7.80
CA ASP A 319 23.67 6.40 7.92
C ASP A 319 23.61 5.25 8.92
N MET A 320 24.55 4.30 8.83
CA MET A 320 24.64 3.21 9.81
C MET A 320 24.99 3.69 11.23
N ILE A 321 25.76 4.77 11.37
CA ILE A 321 26.03 5.41 12.67
C ILE A 321 24.77 6.07 13.23
N ASN A 322 23.92 6.62 12.38
CA ASN A 322 22.68 7.31 12.74
C ASN A 322 21.46 6.39 12.84
N ARG A 323 21.61 5.08 12.54
CA ARG A 323 20.47 4.16 12.60
C ARG A 323 19.85 4.13 13.99
N GLN A 324 18.54 4.05 14.01
CA GLN A 324 17.74 3.94 15.23
C GLN A 324 17.50 2.47 15.59
N ASP A 325 17.18 2.19 16.86
CA ASP A 325 16.85 0.83 17.29
C ASP A 325 15.56 0.35 16.62
N TRP A 326 15.58 -0.87 16.10
CA TRP A 326 14.45 -1.44 15.36
C TRP A 326 13.20 -1.56 16.20
N MET A 327 13.34 -2.15 17.39
CA MET A 327 12.19 -2.39 18.26
C MET A 327 11.61 -1.09 18.80
N ASP A 328 12.45 -0.13 19.17
CA ASP A 328 12.00 1.19 19.60
C ASP A 328 11.20 1.89 18.48
N CYS A 329 11.65 1.78 17.21
CA CYS A 329 10.91 2.32 16.07
C CYS A 329 9.56 1.63 15.86
N VAL A 330 9.51 0.30 15.95
CA VAL A 330 8.27 -0.48 15.80
C VAL A 330 7.29 -0.15 16.94
N GLU A 331 7.77 -0.13 18.17
CA GLU A 331 6.94 0.14 19.35
C GLU A 331 6.37 1.55 19.36
N GLU A 332 7.15 2.55 18.92
CA GLU A 332 6.67 3.94 18.91
C GLU A 332 5.75 4.25 17.75
N SER A 333 6.04 3.71 16.55
CA SER A 333 5.28 4.00 15.34
C SER A 333 4.05 3.12 15.16
N HIS A 334 4.02 1.92 15.76
CA HIS A 334 3.06 0.86 15.48
C HIS A 334 3.01 0.45 13.99
N ALA A 335 4.13 0.54 13.28
CA ALA A 335 4.20 0.18 11.87
C ALA A 335 3.81 -1.28 11.64
N SER A 336 2.99 -1.52 10.62
CA SER A 336 2.50 -2.86 10.26
C SER A 336 3.22 -3.43 9.04
N PHE A 337 3.71 -2.60 8.13
CA PHE A 337 4.32 -3.00 6.87
C PHE A 337 5.41 -1.99 6.47
N LEU A 338 6.46 -2.48 5.83
CA LEU A 338 7.55 -1.64 5.36
C LEU A 338 8.05 -2.12 3.99
N VAL A 339 8.20 -1.20 3.06
CA VAL A 339 8.98 -1.44 1.84
C VAL A 339 10.44 -1.69 2.23
N CYS A 340 11.01 -2.75 1.71
CA CYS A 340 12.42 -3.07 1.83
C CYS A 340 12.87 -3.83 0.58
N ASP A 341 13.33 -3.14 -0.44
CA ASP A 341 13.67 -3.76 -1.72
C ASP A 341 14.89 -4.68 -1.63
N ALA A 342 15.79 -4.41 -0.67
CA ALA A 342 16.98 -5.23 -0.45
C ALA A 342 16.68 -6.68 -0.02
N ILE A 343 15.43 -7.01 0.38
CA ILE A 343 15.03 -8.41 0.69
C ILE A 343 15.26 -9.37 -0.48
N ASN A 344 15.33 -8.85 -1.71
CA ASN A 344 15.65 -9.63 -2.90
C ASN A 344 17.09 -10.19 -2.91
N SER A 345 17.97 -9.62 -2.13
CA SER A 345 19.39 -9.96 -2.05
C SER A 345 19.81 -10.63 -0.73
N TYR A 346 18.92 -10.70 0.25
CA TYR A 346 19.25 -11.26 1.56
C TYR A 346 19.42 -12.77 1.49
N THR A 347 20.48 -13.25 2.13
CA THR A 347 20.81 -14.67 2.26
C THR A 347 21.18 -15.01 3.71
N ASP A 348 21.15 -16.30 4.03
CA ASP A 348 21.62 -16.84 5.30
C ASP A 348 21.11 -16.05 6.53
N THR A 349 22.01 -15.72 7.45
CA THR A 349 21.70 -15.00 8.69
C THR A 349 21.05 -13.64 8.46
N THR A 350 21.40 -12.93 7.38
CA THR A 350 20.77 -11.62 7.05
C THR A 350 19.29 -11.79 6.75
N LYS A 351 18.94 -12.82 5.98
CA LYS A 351 17.54 -13.15 5.70
C LYS A 351 16.78 -13.57 6.97
N GLU A 352 17.40 -14.38 7.83
CA GLU A 352 16.81 -14.78 9.12
C GLU A 352 16.55 -13.56 10.02
N ASN A 353 17.51 -12.66 10.14
CA ASN A 353 17.38 -11.41 10.90
C ASN A 353 16.27 -10.51 10.34
N ALA A 354 16.19 -10.37 9.03
CA ALA A 354 15.15 -9.58 8.38
C ALA A 354 13.74 -10.19 8.58
N ILE A 355 13.60 -11.51 8.51
CA ILE A 355 12.34 -12.21 8.81
C ILE A 355 11.95 -11.98 10.28
N GLU A 356 12.89 -12.06 11.21
CA GLU A 356 12.61 -11.82 12.63
C GLU A 356 12.20 -10.36 12.88
N ALA A 357 12.87 -9.41 12.24
CA ALA A 357 12.50 -7.99 12.28
C ALA A 357 11.09 -7.74 11.70
N ALA A 358 10.76 -8.40 10.58
CA ALA A 358 9.45 -8.29 9.94
C ALA A 358 8.32 -8.86 10.81
N LYS A 359 8.60 -9.91 11.61
CA LYS A 359 7.62 -10.49 12.55
C LYS A 359 7.21 -9.51 13.66
N ALA A 360 8.07 -8.59 14.05
CA ALA A 360 7.78 -7.58 15.06
C ALA A 360 6.79 -6.52 14.57
N LEU A 361 6.65 -6.34 13.26
CA LEU A 361 5.71 -5.37 12.67
C LEU A 361 4.25 -5.80 12.86
N GLY A 362 3.36 -4.81 13.08
CA GLY A 362 1.91 -4.97 13.04
C GLY A 362 1.34 -5.98 14.03
N TYR A 363 0.40 -6.78 13.55
CA TYR A 363 -0.40 -7.71 14.35
C TYR A 363 0.08 -9.15 14.22
N ASP A 364 -0.24 -9.96 15.23
CA ASP A 364 -0.12 -11.41 15.18
C ASP A 364 -1.49 -12.07 15.44
N MET A 365 -2.08 -12.65 14.41
CA MET A 365 -3.34 -13.36 14.50
C MET A 365 -3.14 -14.86 14.34
N GLN A 366 -3.64 -15.62 15.30
CA GLN A 366 -3.60 -17.08 15.27
C GLN A 366 -5.00 -17.67 15.40
N VAL A 367 -5.31 -18.66 14.55
CA VAL A 367 -6.53 -19.47 14.73
C VAL A 367 -6.24 -20.50 15.83
N THR A 368 -6.82 -20.28 17.00
CA THR A 368 -6.64 -21.19 18.16
C THR A 368 -7.66 -22.31 18.23
N ASN A 369 -8.81 -22.18 17.55
CA ASN A 369 -9.85 -23.19 17.44
C ASN A 369 -10.48 -23.13 16.04
N ALA A 370 -10.61 -24.26 15.37
CA ALA A 370 -11.31 -24.43 14.10
C ALA A 370 -12.24 -25.64 14.14
#